data_ff633b418e14ddc3376e8162e2e85a8c
#
_entry.id   ff633b418e14ddc3376e8162e2e85a8c
#
_cell.length_a   1.000
_cell.length_b   1.000
_cell.length_c   1.000
_cell.angle_alpha   90.00
_cell.angle_beta   90.00
_cell.angle_gamma   90.00
#
_symmetry.space_group_name_H-M   'P 1'
#
loop_
_entity.id
_entity.type
_entity.pdbx_description
1 polymer ?
#
loop_
_entity_poly.entity_id
_entity_poly.type
_entity_poly.pdbx_seq_one_letter_code
_entity_poly.pdbx_strand_id
1 'polypeptide(L)'
;MYGSTTDVPPLPDVAKQDTHADVAALRASFASGATKDLQTRKTLLKALQRLVNENETLLNEAVWKDLHKHPVELFGTEVSLLKADLQDFIDYVDDWSKPKLKPTNIVNLPGLSYVRPEPLGVVCVIGTWNYPINLLLMPLVAALGAGNCVIVRLPGDDTTRYLNNVLLQLFDKYMDRRYVRCVYGGVEETKKMLQERYDLIFATGGNFLGKIVAQAAVQHLTPTVLELGGKSPCIIDGTADMKLAAKRIAWGAFVNAGQTCVRPDYLLVDASVGDKFVKLLEEELVAQYGGANGKESDSYGRVVNQRMYERLARILDKDRKHVTYGGESDDKQRFISPTLLNFRTKLDSFVSSACMSEEIFGPLLPVYYYSVGDLDEPINFITAREKPLALYHFSSNGTNKERVVNETSAGSMVVNDVLMQLSNANVPFGGVGNSGMGAYHGHYGFEVFSHYKAVIYKNGLLDLPQRYAPYTPAKKFVLSIAMYPFTRLHMRLLKSLGFAAVLAIIAVIVKFSV
;
A
#
# COMPACT_ATOMS: atom_id res chain seq x y z
N MET A 1 -29.74 2.86 -13.45
CA MET A 1 -29.54 3.47 -14.79
C MET A 1 -28.84 4.81 -14.59
N TYR A 2 -27.56 4.86 -14.84
CA TYR A 2 -26.79 6.10 -14.84
C TYR A 2 -26.77 6.60 -16.30
N GLY A 3 -27.18 7.87 -16.50
CA GLY A 3 -27.45 8.44 -17.82
C GLY A 3 -26.24 8.57 -18.74
N SER A 4 -26.53 8.98 -19.98
CA SER A 4 -25.63 9.08 -21.14
C SER A 4 -24.32 9.83 -20.88
N THR A 5 -23.25 9.36 -21.53
CA THR A 5 -21.85 9.78 -21.38
C THR A 5 -21.49 11.17 -21.94
N THR A 6 -22.46 12.04 -22.29
CA THR A 6 -22.23 13.23 -23.10
C THR A 6 -21.94 14.53 -22.36
N ASP A 7 -22.18 14.64 -21.05
CA ASP A 7 -21.97 15.90 -20.29
C ASP A 7 -20.93 15.78 -19.18
N VAL A 8 -19.66 15.61 -19.57
CA VAL A 8 -18.56 15.83 -18.63
C VAL A 8 -18.24 17.32 -18.64
N PRO A 9 -18.40 18.05 -17.52
CA PRO A 9 -17.89 19.40 -17.46
C PRO A 9 -16.38 19.37 -17.79
N PRO A 10 -15.88 20.37 -18.54
CA PRO A 10 -14.44 20.47 -18.75
C PRO A 10 -13.76 20.63 -17.38
N LEU A 11 -12.61 19.95 -17.21
CA LEU A 11 -11.71 20.26 -16.09
C LEU A 11 -11.37 21.76 -16.13
N PRO A 12 -11.20 22.41 -14.97
CA PRO A 12 -10.75 23.80 -14.95
C PRO A 12 -9.48 23.96 -15.79
N ASP A 13 -9.28 25.16 -16.33
CA ASP A 13 -8.13 25.45 -17.20
C ASP A 13 -6.81 25.17 -16.47
N VAL A 14 -6.09 24.15 -16.92
CA VAL A 14 -4.81 23.70 -16.37
C VAL A 14 -3.76 24.82 -16.38
N ALA A 15 -3.83 25.74 -17.34
CA ALA A 15 -2.90 26.88 -17.44
C ALA A 15 -3.00 27.84 -16.25
N LYS A 16 -4.07 27.77 -15.46
CA LYS A 16 -4.25 28.58 -14.25
C LYS A 16 -3.67 27.96 -12.99
N GLN A 17 -3.12 26.76 -13.04
CA GLN A 17 -2.45 26.13 -11.90
C GLN A 17 -1.03 26.70 -11.75
N ASP A 18 -0.71 27.17 -10.56
CA ASP A 18 0.62 27.57 -10.15
C ASP A 18 1.09 26.67 -9.00
N THR A 19 1.64 25.52 -9.36
CA THR A 19 2.13 24.54 -8.38
C THR A 19 3.23 25.11 -7.49
N HIS A 20 4.08 25.99 -8.02
CA HIS A 20 5.14 26.64 -7.24
C HIS A 20 4.54 27.53 -6.13
N ALA A 21 3.59 28.39 -6.49
CA ALA A 21 2.88 29.22 -5.50
C ALA A 21 2.11 28.38 -4.49
N ASP A 22 1.48 27.27 -4.92
CA ASP A 22 0.78 26.34 -4.03
C ASP A 22 1.71 25.69 -3.02
N VAL A 23 2.87 25.19 -3.44
CA VAL A 23 3.89 24.60 -2.54
C VAL A 23 4.45 25.66 -1.58
N ALA A 24 4.73 26.86 -2.06
CA ALA A 24 5.20 27.97 -1.22
C ALA A 24 4.17 28.34 -0.13
N ALA A 25 2.88 28.41 -0.49
CA ALA A 25 1.79 28.69 0.45
C ALA A 25 1.64 27.58 1.51
N LEU A 26 1.76 26.29 1.11
CA LEU A 26 1.74 25.17 2.05
C LEU A 26 2.95 25.19 2.99
N ARG A 27 4.14 25.57 2.52
CA ARG A 27 5.32 25.73 3.37
C ARG A 27 5.14 26.85 4.40
N ALA A 28 4.57 27.97 4.01
CA ALA A 28 4.23 29.06 4.94
C ALA A 28 3.22 28.59 6.01
N SER A 29 2.19 27.84 5.60
CA SER A 29 1.21 27.28 6.53
C SER A 29 1.85 26.27 7.49
N PHE A 30 2.70 25.38 7.00
CA PHE A 30 3.43 24.44 7.85
C PHE A 30 4.36 25.15 8.84
N ALA A 31 5.10 26.17 8.37
CA ALA A 31 6.01 26.96 9.20
C ALA A 31 5.30 27.73 10.32
N SER A 32 4.02 28.07 10.16
CA SER A 32 3.22 28.69 11.22
C SER A 32 3.01 27.78 12.44
N GLY A 33 3.24 26.46 12.28
CA GLY A 33 3.05 25.47 13.32
C GLY A 33 1.61 25.04 13.56
N ALA A 34 0.65 25.52 12.77
CA ALA A 34 -0.78 25.23 12.96
C ALA A 34 -1.12 23.74 12.92
N THR A 35 -0.42 22.95 12.07
CA THR A 35 -0.62 21.49 11.98
C THR A 35 0.04 20.70 13.13
N LYS A 36 0.81 21.34 14.01
CA LYS A 36 1.32 20.68 15.24
C LYS A 36 0.19 20.49 16.26
N ASP A 37 -0.85 21.33 16.20
CA ASP A 37 -2.04 21.19 17.02
C ASP A 37 -2.87 19.99 16.58
N LEU A 38 -3.16 19.08 17.51
CA LEU A 38 -3.93 17.86 17.27
C LEU A 38 -5.40 18.15 16.90
N GLN A 39 -5.96 19.25 17.43
CA GLN A 39 -7.32 19.62 17.10
C GLN A 39 -7.44 20.08 15.63
N THR A 40 -6.43 20.78 15.12
CA THR A 40 -6.34 21.13 13.69
C THR A 40 -6.32 19.88 12.82
N ARG A 41 -5.49 18.87 13.16
CA ARG A 41 -5.43 17.60 12.44
C ARG A 41 -6.77 16.87 12.45
N LYS A 42 -7.40 16.74 13.61
CA LYS A 42 -8.74 16.12 13.74
C LYS A 42 -9.81 16.87 12.95
N THR A 43 -9.73 18.18 12.88
CA THR A 43 -10.66 18.99 12.07
C THR A 43 -10.51 18.68 10.59
N LEU A 44 -9.27 18.55 10.08
CA LEU A 44 -9.01 18.18 8.69
C LEU A 44 -9.47 16.75 8.38
N LEU A 45 -9.20 15.79 9.27
CA LEU A 45 -9.67 14.41 9.12
C LEU A 45 -11.20 14.33 9.11
N LYS A 46 -11.88 15.02 10.01
CA LYS A 46 -13.35 15.10 10.04
C LYS A 46 -13.94 15.79 8.81
N ALA A 47 -13.24 16.80 8.26
CA ALA A 47 -13.65 17.43 7.01
C ALA A 47 -13.58 16.44 5.84
N LEU A 48 -12.51 15.64 5.76
CA LEU A 48 -12.37 14.59 4.75
C LEU A 48 -13.42 13.46 4.97
N GLN A 49 -13.72 13.09 6.22
CA GLN A 49 -14.77 12.14 6.54
C GLN A 49 -16.15 12.62 6.07
N ARG A 50 -16.48 13.91 6.27
CA ARG A 50 -17.71 14.51 5.74
C ARG A 50 -17.72 14.54 4.22
N LEU A 51 -16.59 14.88 3.58
CA LEU A 51 -16.47 14.84 2.12
C LEU A 51 -16.92 13.48 1.57
N VAL A 52 -16.44 12.39 2.16
CA VAL A 52 -16.77 11.03 1.71
C VAL A 52 -18.22 10.67 2.06
N ASN A 53 -18.65 10.90 3.30
CA ASN A 53 -19.95 10.44 3.79
C ASN A 53 -21.12 11.19 3.16
N GLU A 54 -21.00 12.50 2.95
CA GLU A 54 -22.07 13.35 2.41
C GLU A 54 -22.18 13.25 0.88
N ASN A 55 -21.20 12.67 0.18
CA ASN A 55 -21.14 12.65 -1.29
C ASN A 55 -20.95 11.24 -1.88
N GLU A 56 -21.28 10.19 -1.14
CA GLU A 56 -21.08 8.80 -1.58
C GLU A 56 -21.79 8.50 -2.91
N THR A 57 -23.03 8.98 -3.09
CA THR A 57 -23.78 8.81 -4.35
C THR A 57 -23.07 9.47 -5.53
N LEU A 58 -22.58 10.70 -5.35
CA LEU A 58 -21.87 11.45 -6.39
C LEU A 58 -20.55 10.78 -6.78
N LEU A 59 -19.82 10.24 -5.78
CA LEU A 59 -18.59 9.48 -5.99
C LEU A 59 -18.88 8.17 -6.74
N ASN A 60 -19.94 7.46 -6.38
CA ASN A 60 -20.40 6.24 -7.06
C ASN A 60 -20.71 6.51 -8.54
N GLU A 61 -21.47 7.56 -8.84
CA GLU A 61 -21.82 7.94 -10.21
C GLU A 61 -20.59 8.30 -11.05
N ALA A 62 -19.66 9.04 -10.46
CA ALA A 62 -18.44 9.42 -11.15
C ALA A 62 -17.56 8.21 -11.49
N VAL A 63 -17.33 7.30 -10.54
CA VAL A 63 -16.52 6.09 -10.76
C VAL A 63 -17.22 5.12 -11.72
N TRP A 64 -18.54 5.02 -11.67
CA TRP A 64 -19.30 4.25 -12.66
C TRP A 64 -19.08 4.78 -14.08
N LYS A 65 -19.11 6.10 -14.29
CA LYS A 65 -18.87 6.70 -15.60
C LYS A 65 -17.45 6.46 -16.12
N ASP A 66 -16.46 6.48 -15.24
CA ASP A 66 -15.05 6.29 -15.61
C ASP A 66 -14.68 4.80 -15.82
N LEU A 67 -15.07 3.92 -14.90
CA LEU A 67 -14.60 2.53 -14.81
C LEU A 67 -15.72 1.49 -14.97
N HIS A 68 -16.98 1.91 -15.02
CA HIS A 68 -18.13 1.01 -14.94
C HIS A 68 -18.08 0.08 -13.70
N LYS A 69 -17.53 0.60 -12.60
CA LYS A 69 -17.40 -0.14 -11.34
C LYS A 69 -18.71 -0.07 -10.57
N HIS A 70 -19.26 -1.24 -10.24
CA HIS A 70 -20.55 -1.33 -9.52
C HIS A 70 -20.45 -0.67 -8.13
N PRO A 71 -21.48 0.08 -7.65
CA PRO A 71 -21.44 0.75 -6.34
C PRO A 71 -21.12 -0.17 -5.16
N VAL A 72 -21.57 -1.42 -5.16
CA VAL A 72 -21.23 -2.41 -4.12
C VAL A 72 -19.76 -2.78 -4.17
N GLU A 73 -19.19 -2.92 -5.37
CA GLU A 73 -17.76 -3.16 -5.54
C GLU A 73 -16.96 -1.95 -5.05
N LEU A 74 -17.34 -0.74 -5.45
CA LEU A 74 -16.69 0.49 -5.00
C LEU A 74 -16.74 0.63 -3.48
N PHE A 75 -17.90 0.37 -2.87
CA PHE A 75 -18.05 0.39 -1.41
C PHE A 75 -17.11 -0.63 -0.75
N GLY A 76 -17.14 -1.89 -1.19
CA GLY A 76 -16.38 -2.98 -0.56
C GLY A 76 -14.86 -2.85 -0.74
N THR A 77 -14.40 -2.28 -1.85
CA THR A 77 -12.97 -2.23 -2.20
C THR A 77 -12.30 -0.87 -1.95
N GLU A 78 -13.09 0.20 -1.76
CA GLU A 78 -12.53 1.55 -1.58
C GLU A 78 -13.16 2.30 -0.40
N VAL A 79 -14.47 2.56 -0.46
CA VAL A 79 -15.13 3.50 0.46
C VAL A 79 -15.14 2.98 1.90
N SER A 80 -15.43 1.71 2.11
CA SER A 80 -15.46 1.11 3.45
C SER A 80 -14.08 1.08 4.10
N LEU A 81 -13.04 0.78 3.33
CA LEU A 81 -11.66 0.75 3.82
C LEU A 81 -11.20 2.17 4.21
N LEU A 82 -11.49 3.16 3.36
CA LEU A 82 -11.19 4.55 3.64
C LEU A 82 -11.93 5.08 4.89
N LYS A 83 -13.22 4.74 5.04
CA LYS A 83 -14.01 5.14 6.24
C LYS A 83 -13.44 4.53 7.51
N ALA A 84 -12.99 3.29 7.47
CA ALA A 84 -12.36 2.62 8.61
C ALA A 84 -11.03 3.29 8.97
N ASP A 85 -10.15 3.52 8.00
CA ASP A 85 -8.86 4.18 8.21
C ASP A 85 -9.03 5.62 8.75
N LEU A 86 -9.97 6.39 8.19
CA LEU A 86 -10.33 7.73 8.69
C LEU A 86 -10.77 7.68 10.16
N GLN A 87 -11.60 6.71 10.54
CA GLN A 87 -12.06 6.58 11.92
C GLN A 87 -10.90 6.23 12.85
N ASP A 88 -10.03 5.30 12.46
CA ASP A 88 -8.83 4.94 13.24
C ASP A 88 -7.92 6.16 13.45
N PHE A 89 -7.68 6.96 12.40
CA PHE A 89 -6.88 8.18 12.55
C PHE A 89 -7.54 9.21 13.48
N ILE A 90 -8.85 9.41 13.41
CA ILE A 90 -9.57 10.33 14.31
C ILE A 90 -9.48 9.87 15.77
N ASP A 91 -9.57 8.57 16.01
CA ASP A 91 -9.60 7.99 17.35
C ASP A 91 -8.20 7.90 17.97
N TYR A 92 -7.18 7.53 17.17
CA TYR A 92 -5.85 7.18 17.68
C TYR A 92 -4.75 8.21 17.43
N VAL A 93 -4.98 9.29 16.66
CA VAL A 93 -3.93 10.29 16.36
C VAL A 93 -3.32 10.92 17.59
N ASP A 94 -4.08 11.09 18.67
CA ASP A 94 -3.58 11.60 19.94
C ASP A 94 -2.55 10.64 20.56
N ASP A 95 -2.84 9.34 20.52
CA ASP A 95 -1.97 8.31 21.10
C ASP A 95 -0.71 8.10 20.23
N TRP A 96 -0.87 8.09 18.93
CA TRP A 96 0.25 7.94 17.99
C TRP A 96 1.20 9.13 18.03
N SER A 97 0.70 10.33 18.34
CA SER A 97 1.49 11.57 18.44
C SER A 97 2.24 11.73 19.76
N LYS A 98 1.98 10.89 20.77
CA LYS A 98 2.66 10.97 22.07
C LYS A 98 4.12 10.58 21.98
N PRO A 99 5.01 11.28 22.70
CA PRO A 99 6.39 10.82 22.89
C PRO A 99 6.44 9.44 23.53
N LYS A 100 7.24 8.52 22.96
CA LYS A 100 7.42 7.16 23.47
C LYS A 100 8.74 7.07 24.25
N LEU A 101 8.67 6.83 25.57
CA LEU A 101 9.85 6.63 26.39
C LEU A 101 10.69 5.46 25.89
N LYS A 102 12.01 5.63 25.96
CA LYS A 102 13.00 4.61 25.61
C LYS A 102 13.96 4.38 26.78
N PRO A 103 14.48 3.17 26.94
CA PRO A 103 15.51 2.91 27.94
C PRO A 103 16.70 3.85 27.76
N THR A 104 17.10 4.50 28.85
CA THR A 104 18.31 5.35 28.89
C THR A 104 19.50 4.50 29.31
N ASN A 105 20.59 4.51 28.56
CA ASN A 105 21.81 3.79 28.87
C ASN A 105 22.55 4.46 30.04
N ILE A 106 23.44 3.70 30.73
CA ILE A 106 24.09 4.10 31.98
C ILE A 106 24.86 5.42 31.86
N VAL A 107 25.51 5.67 30.72
CA VAL A 107 26.30 6.91 30.49
C VAL A 107 25.41 8.16 30.36
N ASN A 108 24.13 7.98 30.13
CA ASN A 108 23.15 9.06 30.02
C ASN A 108 22.27 9.21 31.27
N LEU A 109 22.42 8.35 32.27
CA LEU A 109 21.73 8.52 33.53
C LEU A 109 22.32 9.74 34.32
N PRO A 110 21.47 10.46 35.07
CA PRO A 110 20.04 10.31 35.30
C PRO A 110 19.14 10.99 34.24
N GLY A 111 19.51 10.94 32.97
CA GLY A 111 18.77 11.53 31.89
C GLY A 111 17.48 10.76 31.51
N LEU A 112 16.64 11.41 30.72
CA LEU A 112 15.41 10.86 30.17
C LEU A 112 15.53 10.76 28.64
N SER A 113 15.31 9.57 28.10
CA SER A 113 15.32 9.34 26.65
C SER A 113 13.92 9.04 26.14
N TYR A 114 13.51 9.68 25.03
CA TYR A 114 12.27 9.37 24.34
C TYR A 114 12.38 9.64 22.84
N VAL A 115 11.44 9.09 22.09
CA VAL A 115 11.27 9.37 20.67
C VAL A 115 9.94 10.11 20.49
N ARG A 116 9.99 11.24 19.78
CA ARG A 116 8.83 12.08 19.48
C ARG A 116 8.54 12.05 17.99
N PRO A 117 7.33 11.64 17.55
CA PRO A 117 6.93 11.81 16.16
C PRO A 117 6.70 13.29 15.84
N GLU A 118 7.19 13.72 14.69
CA GLU A 118 7.00 15.07 14.15
C GLU A 118 6.58 14.97 12.68
N PRO A 119 5.68 15.85 12.18
CA PRO A 119 5.37 15.90 10.77
C PRO A 119 6.61 16.24 9.95
N LEU A 120 6.70 15.67 8.76
CA LEU A 120 7.83 15.91 7.84
C LEU A 120 7.82 17.33 7.27
N GLY A 121 6.64 17.83 6.86
CA GLY A 121 6.55 19.15 6.25
C GLY A 121 5.47 19.27 5.19
N VAL A 122 5.85 19.62 3.97
CA VAL A 122 5.00 19.62 2.78
C VAL A 122 5.26 18.34 2.00
N VAL A 123 4.24 17.50 1.88
CA VAL A 123 4.35 16.20 1.21
C VAL A 123 3.52 16.19 -0.06
N CYS A 124 3.91 15.32 -1.01
CA CYS A 124 3.18 15.11 -2.25
C CYS A 124 2.56 13.70 -2.24
N VAL A 125 1.26 13.60 -2.55
CA VAL A 125 0.53 12.34 -2.72
C VAL A 125 0.07 12.24 -4.16
N ILE A 126 0.58 11.25 -4.89
CA ILE A 126 0.23 10.97 -6.28
C ILE A 126 -0.70 9.76 -6.32
N GLY A 127 -1.98 10.01 -6.64
CA GLY A 127 -3.00 8.99 -6.79
C GLY A 127 -2.97 8.29 -8.14
N THR A 128 -3.67 7.16 -8.22
CA THR A 128 -3.83 6.36 -9.45
C THR A 128 -5.31 6.13 -9.75
N TRP A 129 -5.59 5.68 -10.95
CA TRP A 129 -6.93 5.62 -11.54
C TRP A 129 -7.74 4.34 -11.22
N ASN A 130 -7.09 3.26 -10.81
CA ASN A 130 -7.76 1.94 -10.70
C ASN A 130 -8.60 1.77 -9.42
N TYR A 131 -8.17 2.35 -8.31
CA TYR A 131 -8.92 2.53 -7.06
C TYR A 131 -8.79 4.01 -6.66
N PRO A 132 -9.42 4.91 -7.42
CA PRO A 132 -9.05 6.32 -7.41
C PRO A 132 -9.48 7.07 -6.14
N ILE A 133 -10.44 6.54 -5.39
CA ILE A 133 -10.83 7.10 -4.09
C ILE A 133 -9.85 6.62 -3.01
N ASN A 134 -9.66 5.32 -2.90
CA ASN A 134 -8.86 4.71 -1.84
C ASN A 134 -7.38 5.09 -1.96
N LEU A 135 -6.76 4.86 -3.14
CA LEU A 135 -5.32 5.06 -3.35
C LEU A 135 -4.91 6.53 -3.42
N LEU A 136 -5.86 7.45 -3.42
CA LEU A 136 -5.61 8.88 -3.27
C LEU A 136 -5.86 9.34 -1.82
N LEU A 137 -7.01 8.97 -1.25
CA LEU A 137 -7.46 9.55 0.02
C LEU A 137 -6.87 8.85 1.25
N MET A 138 -6.53 7.55 1.24
CA MET A 138 -5.87 6.93 2.39
C MET A 138 -4.46 7.50 2.65
N PRO A 139 -3.58 7.67 1.67
CA PRO A 139 -2.32 8.37 1.90
C PRO A 139 -2.52 9.82 2.36
N LEU A 140 -3.56 10.51 1.87
CA LEU A 140 -3.92 11.86 2.35
C LEU A 140 -4.35 11.84 3.82
N VAL A 141 -5.16 10.87 4.25
CA VAL A 141 -5.53 10.68 5.67
C VAL A 141 -4.29 10.53 6.53
N ALA A 142 -3.36 9.67 6.12
CA ALA A 142 -2.11 9.43 6.85
C ALA A 142 -1.25 10.69 6.92
N ALA A 143 -1.10 11.42 5.81
CA ALA A 143 -0.33 12.65 5.76
C ALA A 143 -0.90 13.74 6.67
N LEU A 144 -2.22 13.95 6.65
CA LEU A 144 -2.92 14.93 7.50
C LEU A 144 -2.89 14.53 8.99
N GLY A 145 -3.10 13.25 9.29
CA GLY A 145 -3.03 12.72 10.65
C GLY A 145 -1.64 12.87 11.26
N ALA A 146 -0.59 12.69 10.48
CA ALA A 146 0.79 12.96 10.90
C ALA A 146 1.08 14.47 11.07
N GLY A 147 0.24 15.36 10.50
CA GLY A 147 0.34 16.81 10.62
C GLY A 147 1.10 17.50 9.49
N ASN A 148 1.16 16.90 8.32
CA ASN A 148 1.75 17.50 7.11
C ASN A 148 0.76 18.42 6.38
N CYS A 149 1.29 19.32 5.56
CA CYS A 149 0.56 19.98 4.49
C CYS A 149 0.77 19.19 3.19
N VAL A 150 -0.24 19.12 2.32
CA VAL A 150 -0.26 18.13 1.24
C VAL A 150 -0.58 18.75 -0.12
N ILE A 151 0.27 18.44 -1.10
CA ILE A 151 -0.09 18.50 -2.53
C ILE A 151 -0.67 17.14 -2.92
N VAL A 152 -1.89 17.14 -3.42
CA VAL A 152 -2.58 15.95 -3.92
C VAL A 152 -2.58 16.00 -5.44
N ARG A 153 -2.00 14.98 -6.10
CA ARG A 153 -2.02 14.84 -7.56
C ARG A 153 -3.11 13.85 -7.95
N LEU A 154 -4.15 14.36 -8.59
CA LEU A 154 -5.24 13.53 -9.12
C LEU A 154 -4.73 12.60 -10.25
N PRO A 155 -5.40 11.47 -10.53
CA PRO A 155 -5.07 10.63 -11.68
C PRO A 155 -5.04 11.40 -13.00
N GLY A 156 -4.41 10.85 -14.05
CA GLY A 156 -4.33 11.49 -15.35
C GLY A 156 -5.70 11.74 -15.98
N ASP A 157 -5.82 12.84 -16.74
CA ASP A 157 -7.09 13.30 -17.32
C ASP A 157 -7.67 12.34 -18.37
N ASP A 158 -6.84 11.43 -18.91
CA ASP A 158 -7.25 10.38 -19.83
C ASP A 158 -7.81 9.12 -19.15
N THR A 159 -7.94 9.15 -17.81
CA THR A 159 -8.36 7.99 -17.00
C THR A 159 -9.68 8.24 -16.26
N THR A 160 -9.65 8.93 -15.12
CA THR A 160 -10.81 9.14 -14.22
C THR A 160 -11.31 10.59 -14.28
N ARG A 161 -11.72 11.03 -15.46
CA ARG A 161 -12.09 12.43 -15.72
C ARG A 161 -13.33 12.89 -14.94
N TYR A 162 -14.36 12.03 -14.84
CA TYR A 162 -15.57 12.38 -14.09
C TYR A 162 -15.27 12.52 -12.61
N LEU A 163 -14.53 11.56 -12.05
CA LEU A 163 -14.16 11.60 -10.64
C LEU A 163 -13.22 12.78 -10.33
N ASN A 164 -12.26 13.08 -11.21
CA ASN A 164 -11.38 14.24 -11.02
C ASN A 164 -12.16 15.55 -10.88
N ASN A 165 -13.17 15.77 -11.73
CA ASN A 165 -14.04 16.94 -11.63
C ASN A 165 -14.81 17.00 -10.32
N VAL A 166 -15.36 15.86 -9.89
CA VAL A 166 -16.07 15.75 -8.62
C VAL A 166 -15.12 16.03 -7.46
N LEU A 167 -13.95 15.42 -7.43
CA LEU A 167 -12.97 15.60 -6.35
C LEU A 167 -12.49 17.05 -6.26
N LEU A 168 -12.23 17.75 -7.38
CA LEU A 168 -11.83 19.15 -7.35
C LEU A 168 -12.89 20.02 -6.66
N GLN A 169 -14.17 19.83 -7.01
CA GLN A 169 -15.27 20.57 -6.37
C GLN A 169 -15.40 20.22 -4.87
N LEU A 170 -15.25 18.96 -4.52
CA LEU A 170 -15.33 18.52 -3.14
C LEU A 170 -14.15 18.99 -2.30
N PHE A 171 -12.94 19.01 -2.85
CA PHE A 171 -11.79 19.57 -2.16
C PHE A 171 -11.96 21.08 -1.90
N ASP A 172 -12.44 21.84 -2.87
CA ASP A 172 -12.72 23.27 -2.67
C ASP A 172 -13.81 23.53 -1.63
N LYS A 173 -14.80 22.63 -1.52
CA LYS A 173 -15.91 22.77 -0.56
C LYS A 173 -15.55 22.35 0.86
N TYR A 174 -14.78 21.28 1.03
CA TYR A 174 -14.57 20.64 2.33
C TYR A 174 -13.17 20.85 2.90
N MET A 175 -12.13 20.99 2.05
CA MET A 175 -10.75 21.03 2.50
C MET A 175 -10.22 22.46 2.58
N ASP A 176 -9.50 22.77 3.66
CA ASP A 176 -8.85 24.06 3.82
C ASP A 176 -7.60 24.16 2.94
N ARG A 177 -7.62 25.07 1.98
CA ARG A 177 -6.52 25.30 1.03
C ARG A 177 -5.19 25.70 1.69
N ARG A 178 -5.19 26.08 2.96
CA ARG A 178 -3.96 26.31 3.72
C ARG A 178 -3.18 25.03 3.94
N TYR A 179 -3.85 23.85 3.92
CA TYR A 179 -3.23 22.57 4.26
C TYR A 179 -3.27 21.53 3.14
N VAL A 180 -4.23 21.66 2.21
CA VAL A 180 -4.40 20.74 1.08
C VAL A 180 -4.57 21.51 -0.21
N ARG A 181 -3.78 21.19 -1.22
CA ARG A 181 -3.88 21.73 -2.59
C ARG A 181 -3.91 20.58 -3.59
N CYS A 182 -4.71 20.73 -4.66
CA CYS A 182 -4.84 19.75 -5.71
C CYS A 182 -4.10 20.18 -6.98
N VAL A 183 -3.39 19.24 -7.59
CA VAL A 183 -2.80 19.35 -8.93
C VAL A 183 -3.49 18.32 -9.84
N TYR A 184 -3.91 18.75 -11.01
CA TYR A 184 -4.55 17.93 -12.04
C TYR A 184 -3.92 18.24 -13.40
N GLY A 185 -4.30 17.47 -14.45
CA GLY A 185 -3.74 17.64 -15.78
C GLY A 185 -2.94 16.42 -16.26
N GLY A 186 -2.11 16.59 -17.26
CA GLY A 186 -1.37 15.52 -17.92
C GLY A 186 0.05 15.30 -17.39
N VAL A 187 0.89 14.84 -18.31
CA VAL A 187 2.30 14.52 -18.03
C VAL A 187 3.11 15.79 -17.74
N GLU A 188 2.83 16.90 -18.44
CA GLU A 188 3.61 18.13 -18.29
C GLU A 188 3.38 18.78 -16.91
N GLU A 189 2.15 18.76 -16.40
CA GLU A 189 1.82 19.25 -15.06
C GLU A 189 2.47 18.38 -13.98
N THR A 190 2.51 17.07 -14.20
CA THR A 190 3.20 16.14 -13.31
C THR A 190 4.71 16.41 -13.29
N LYS A 191 5.32 16.68 -14.44
CA LYS A 191 6.75 17.04 -14.51
C LYS A 191 7.04 18.34 -13.76
N LYS A 192 6.21 19.39 -13.97
CA LYS A 192 6.36 20.66 -13.25
C LYS A 192 6.23 20.46 -11.73
N MET A 193 5.22 19.71 -11.31
CA MET A 193 5.00 19.39 -9.89
C MET A 193 6.21 18.65 -9.28
N LEU A 194 6.80 17.70 -9.98
CA LEU A 194 7.96 16.94 -9.51
C LEU A 194 9.28 17.74 -9.49
N GLN A 195 9.32 18.95 -10.06
CA GLN A 195 10.45 19.87 -9.91
C GLN A 195 10.46 20.58 -8.56
N GLU A 196 9.31 20.61 -7.86
CA GLU A 196 9.20 21.23 -6.54
C GLU A 196 9.86 20.38 -5.45
N ARG A 197 10.36 21.04 -4.42
CA ARG A 197 10.89 20.36 -3.25
C ARG A 197 9.76 19.93 -2.31
N TYR A 198 9.70 18.64 -2.03
CA TYR A 198 8.83 18.05 -1.01
C TYR A 198 9.66 17.45 0.13
N ASP A 199 9.00 17.19 1.26
CA ASP A 199 9.61 16.55 2.43
C ASP A 199 9.30 15.04 2.45
N LEU A 200 8.38 14.57 1.61
CA LEU A 200 8.14 13.18 1.21
C LEU A 200 7.29 13.17 -0.07
N ILE A 201 7.54 12.21 -0.96
CA ILE A 201 6.65 11.91 -2.09
C ILE A 201 6.09 10.50 -1.91
N PHE A 202 4.78 10.39 -1.80
CA PHE A 202 4.03 9.14 -1.85
C PHE A 202 3.44 8.98 -3.25
N ALA A 203 3.71 7.89 -3.93
CA ALA A 203 3.21 7.68 -5.28
C ALA A 203 2.74 6.23 -5.49
N THR A 204 1.53 6.09 -6.03
CA THR A 204 0.99 4.81 -6.49
C THR A 204 0.92 4.79 -8.01
N GLY A 205 1.46 3.74 -8.64
CA GLY A 205 1.44 3.60 -10.10
C GLY A 205 2.31 2.47 -10.62
N GLY A 206 2.59 2.48 -11.92
CA GLY A 206 3.49 1.50 -12.53
C GLY A 206 4.97 1.85 -12.32
N ASN A 207 5.86 0.87 -12.56
CA ASN A 207 7.30 1.01 -12.37
C ASN A 207 7.92 2.19 -13.13
N PHE A 208 7.34 2.54 -14.28
CA PHE A 208 7.78 3.70 -15.06
C PHE A 208 7.58 5.01 -14.26
N LEU A 209 6.40 5.21 -13.65
CA LEU A 209 6.14 6.37 -12.80
C LEU A 209 7.05 6.34 -11.56
N GLY A 210 7.19 5.17 -10.92
CA GLY A 210 8.05 5.02 -9.74
C GLY A 210 9.48 5.47 -9.98
N LYS A 211 10.06 5.10 -11.14
CA LYS A 211 11.40 5.55 -11.54
C LYS A 211 11.50 7.06 -11.75
N ILE A 212 10.50 7.67 -12.39
CA ILE A 212 10.44 9.13 -12.59
C ILE A 212 10.38 9.85 -11.24
N VAL A 213 9.51 9.40 -10.34
CA VAL A 213 9.37 9.97 -8.99
C VAL A 213 10.67 9.85 -8.19
N ALA A 214 11.30 8.67 -8.20
CA ALA A 214 12.58 8.45 -7.52
C ALA A 214 13.70 9.36 -8.08
N GLN A 215 13.78 9.51 -9.40
CA GLN A 215 14.75 10.40 -10.04
C GLN A 215 14.52 11.88 -9.68
N ALA A 216 13.28 12.33 -9.63
CA ALA A 216 12.96 13.69 -9.20
C ALA A 216 13.29 13.91 -7.71
N ALA A 217 12.97 12.95 -6.86
CA ALA A 217 13.20 13.01 -5.41
C ALA A 217 14.70 13.14 -5.05
N VAL A 218 15.57 12.48 -5.78
CA VAL A 218 17.04 12.54 -5.57
C VAL A 218 17.58 13.97 -5.63
N GLN A 219 17.00 14.84 -6.45
CA GLN A 219 17.42 16.25 -6.60
C GLN A 219 17.39 17.03 -5.27
N HIS A 220 16.47 16.64 -4.38
CA HIS A 220 16.25 17.31 -3.09
C HIS A 220 16.48 16.39 -1.90
N LEU A 221 17.00 15.15 -2.11
CA LEU A 221 17.11 14.10 -1.11
C LEU A 221 15.76 13.82 -0.42
N THR A 222 14.69 13.93 -1.17
CA THR A 222 13.33 13.69 -0.70
C THR A 222 13.09 12.19 -0.52
N PRO A 223 12.67 11.70 0.66
CA PRO A 223 12.26 10.31 0.82
C PRO A 223 11.02 10.00 -0.02
N THR A 224 10.92 8.76 -0.50
CA THR A 224 9.79 8.31 -1.31
C THR A 224 9.13 7.07 -0.72
N VAL A 225 7.80 7.00 -0.83
CA VAL A 225 7.00 5.78 -0.69
C VAL A 225 6.43 5.48 -2.07
N LEU A 226 6.76 4.32 -2.60
CA LEU A 226 6.37 3.92 -3.95
C LEU A 226 5.57 2.62 -3.87
N GLU A 227 4.29 2.71 -4.18
CA GLU A 227 3.38 1.58 -4.30
C GLU A 227 3.27 1.23 -5.78
N LEU A 228 4.00 0.21 -6.19
CA LEU A 228 4.12 -0.20 -7.58
C LEU A 228 3.38 -1.52 -7.81
N GLY A 229 3.38 -1.99 -9.04
CA GLY A 229 2.76 -3.26 -9.40
C GLY A 229 3.74 -4.42 -9.39
N GLY A 230 3.37 -5.44 -10.13
CA GLY A 230 4.17 -6.64 -10.34
C GLY A 230 3.32 -7.82 -10.76
N LYS A 231 3.96 -8.90 -11.17
CA LYS A 231 3.24 -10.13 -11.52
C LYS A 231 3.01 -10.98 -10.27
N SER A 232 1.88 -10.77 -9.62
CA SER A 232 1.50 -11.45 -8.38
C SER A 232 1.12 -12.91 -8.64
N PRO A 233 1.91 -13.90 -8.16
CA PRO A 233 1.64 -15.33 -8.35
C PRO A 233 0.53 -15.81 -7.42
N CYS A 234 -0.18 -16.85 -7.88
CA CYS A 234 -1.08 -17.61 -7.03
C CYS A 234 -0.79 -19.10 -7.20
N ILE A 235 -0.35 -19.76 -6.13
CA ILE A 235 -0.07 -21.20 -6.10
C ILE A 235 -1.31 -21.92 -5.58
N ILE A 236 -1.73 -22.97 -6.28
CA ILE A 236 -2.80 -23.89 -5.85
C ILE A 236 -2.19 -25.28 -5.77
N ASP A 237 -1.94 -25.79 -4.57
CA ASP A 237 -1.41 -27.15 -4.41
C ASP A 237 -2.51 -28.21 -4.40
N GLY A 238 -2.11 -29.47 -4.56
CA GLY A 238 -3.04 -30.61 -4.66
C GLY A 238 -3.91 -30.83 -3.42
N THR A 239 -3.62 -30.16 -2.29
CA THR A 239 -4.37 -30.26 -1.03
C THR A 239 -5.39 -29.15 -0.81
N ALA A 240 -5.44 -28.15 -1.70
CA ALA A 240 -6.31 -27.00 -1.55
C ALA A 240 -7.79 -27.37 -1.64
N ASP A 241 -8.65 -26.60 -0.96
CA ASP A 241 -10.09 -26.63 -1.24
C ASP A 241 -10.34 -25.97 -2.61
N MET A 242 -10.51 -26.81 -3.62
CA MET A 242 -10.61 -26.38 -5.02
C MET A 242 -11.83 -25.49 -5.29
N LYS A 243 -12.97 -25.75 -4.65
CA LYS A 243 -14.19 -24.94 -4.83
C LYS A 243 -14.01 -23.56 -4.23
N LEU A 244 -13.50 -23.52 -3.00
CA LEU A 244 -13.24 -22.24 -2.32
C LEU A 244 -12.16 -21.44 -3.05
N ALA A 245 -11.07 -22.10 -3.49
CA ALA A 245 -10.00 -21.46 -4.25
C ALA A 245 -10.52 -20.88 -5.57
N ALA A 246 -11.28 -21.66 -6.35
CA ALA A 246 -11.88 -21.20 -7.60
C ALA A 246 -12.77 -19.97 -7.39
N LYS A 247 -13.66 -20.00 -6.39
CA LYS A 247 -14.55 -18.88 -6.05
C LYS A 247 -13.80 -17.60 -5.70
N ARG A 248 -12.77 -17.70 -4.83
CA ARG A 248 -11.97 -16.56 -4.38
C ARG A 248 -11.09 -16.00 -5.49
N ILE A 249 -10.48 -16.88 -6.28
CA ILE A 249 -9.63 -16.48 -7.41
C ILE A 249 -10.46 -15.85 -8.53
N ALA A 250 -11.65 -16.38 -8.85
CA ALA A 250 -12.56 -15.79 -9.82
C ALA A 250 -12.88 -14.33 -9.46
N TRP A 251 -13.21 -14.08 -8.20
CA TRP A 251 -13.43 -12.72 -7.72
C TRP A 251 -12.14 -11.88 -7.77
N GLY A 252 -11.07 -12.33 -7.14
CA GLY A 252 -9.87 -11.51 -6.96
C GLY A 252 -9.08 -11.24 -8.23
N ALA A 253 -9.17 -12.12 -9.24
CA ALA A 253 -8.50 -11.91 -10.52
C ALA A 253 -9.28 -11.00 -11.48
N PHE A 254 -10.61 -10.86 -11.30
CA PHE A 254 -11.46 -10.16 -12.26
C PHE A 254 -12.25 -8.98 -11.69
N VAL A 255 -12.21 -8.74 -10.36
CA VAL A 255 -12.71 -7.50 -9.75
C VAL A 255 -12.04 -6.30 -10.42
N ASN A 256 -12.79 -5.21 -10.63
CA ASN A 256 -12.33 -4.02 -11.37
C ASN A 256 -11.82 -4.35 -12.80
N ALA A 257 -12.43 -5.33 -13.46
CA ALA A 257 -11.96 -5.90 -14.75
C ALA A 257 -10.46 -6.30 -14.72
N GLY A 258 -9.98 -6.81 -13.58
CA GLY A 258 -8.59 -7.22 -13.37
C GLY A 258 -7.58 -6.08 -13.28
N GLN A 259 -8.02 -4.83 -13.15
CA GLN A 259 -7.15 -3.64 -13.08
C GLN A 259 -6.72 -3.37 -11.63
N THR A 260 -6.02 -4.35 -11.01
CA THR A 260 -5.67 -4.37 -9.59
C THR A 260 -4.22 -4.82 -9.42
N CYS A 261 -3.41 -4.01 -8.74
CA CYS A 261 -1.96 -4.25 -8.54
C CYS A 261 -1.64 -5.52 -7.73
N VAL A 262 -2.57 -5.97 -6.92
CA VAL A 262 -2.46 -7.18 -6.09
C VAL A 262 -3.31 -8.35 -6.60
N ARG A 263 -3.93 -8.26 -7.77
CA ARG A 263 -4.69 -9.40 -8.31
C ARG A 263 -3.79 -10.61 -8.55
N PRO A 264 -4.30 -11.86 -8.46
CA PRO A 264 -3.60 -12.98 -9.07
C PRO A 264 -3.33 -12.69 -10.55
N ASP A 265 -2.05 -12.48 -10.92
CA ASP A 265 -1.66 -12.13 -12.28
C ASP A 265 -1.42 -13.39 -13.12
N TYR A 266 -1.04 -14.48 -12.47
CA TYR A 266 -0.94 -15.83 -13.05
C TYR A 266 -1.14 -16.91 -11.98
N LEU A 267 -1.55 -18.12 -12.43
CA LEU A 267 -1.79 -19.26 -11.57
C LEU A 267 -0.74 -20.35 -11.83
N LEU A 268 -0.20 -20.91 -10.74
CA LEU A 268 0.62 -22.12 -10.71
C LEU A 268 -0.19 -23.20 -10.00
N VAL A 269 -0.68 -24.19 -10.74
CA VAL A 269 -1.62 -25.19 -10.24
C VAL A 269 -0.95 -26.56 -10.25
N ASP A 270 -1.08 -27.33 -9.19
CA ASP A 270 -0.62 -28.72 -9.16
C ASP A 270 -1.30 -29.52 -10.28
N ALA A 271 -0.51 -30.21 -11.11
CA ALA A 271 -1.02 -30.91 -12.29
C ALA A 271 -2.04 -32.02 -11.95
N SER A 272 -2.02 -32.55 -10.71
CA SER A 272 -2.98 -33.58 -10.26
C SER A 272 -4.42 -33.04 -10.17
N VAL A 273 -4.58 -31.72 -10.04
CA VAL A 273 -5.89 -31.06 -9.87
C VAL A 273 -6.19 -30.03 -10.96
N GLY A 274 -5.27 -29.77 -11.89
CA GLY A 274 -5.31 -28.67 -12.83
C GLY A 274 -6.59 -28.58 -13.66
N ASP A 275 -6.96 -29.64 -14.40
CA ASP A 275 -8.16 -29.61 -15.25
C ASP A 275 -9.45 -29.48 -14.43
N LYS A 276 -9.50 -30.13 -13.25
CA LYS A 276 -10.65 -30.00 -12.33
C LYS A 276 -10.77 -28.57 -11.79
N PHE A 277 -9.65 -27.97 -11.41
CA PHE A 277 -9.63 -26.60 -10.89
C PHE A 277 -10.05 -25.58 -11.93
N VAL A 278 -9.52 -25.66 -13.17
CA VAL A 278 -9.89 -24.75 -14.26
C VAL A 278 -11.38 -24.84 -14.55
N LYS A 279 -11.97 -26.04 -14.58
CA LYS A 279 -13.41 -26.20 -14.75
C LYS A 279 -14.23 -25.52 -13.64
N LEU A 280 -13.83 -25.67 -12.38
CA LEU A 280 -14.48 -24.98 -11.26
C LEU A 280 -14.33 -23.46 -11.36
N LEU A 281 -13.19 -22.98 -11.85
CA LEU A 281 -12.94 -21.56 -12.06
C LEU A 281 -13.85 -21.00 -13.17
N GLU A 282 -14.04 -21.72 -14.26
CA GLU A 282 -14.99 -21.37 -15.34
C GLU A 282 -16.46 -21.31 -14.81
N GLU A 283 -16.87 -22.29 -13.99
CA GLU A 283 -18.18 -22.31 -13.35
C GLU A 283 -18.41 -21.08 -12.45
N GLU A 284 -17.39 -20.68 -11.69
CA GLU A 284 -17.44 -19.49 -10.84
C GLU A 284 -17.46 -18.19 -11.65
N LEU A 285 -16.76 -18.10 -12.78
CA LEU A 285 -16.83 -16.94 -13.66
C LEU A 285 -18.23 -16.76 -14.26
N VAL A 286 -18.89 -17.87 -14.63
CA VAL A 286 -20.28 -17.84 -15.07
C VAL A 286 -21.19 -17.34 -13.96
N ALA A 287 -21.03 -17.85 -12.75
CA ALA A 287 -21.87 -17.50 -11.60
C ALA A 287 -21.72 -16.03 -11.17
N GLN A 288 -20.49 -15.50 -11.19
CA GLN A 288 -20.20 -14.14 -10.69
C GLN A 288 -20.45 -13.04 -11.74
N TYR A 289 -20.22 -13.32 -13.02
CA TYR A 289 -20.23 -12.31 -14.09
C TYR A 289 -21.23 -12.59 -15.23
N GLY A 290 -22.07 -13.63 -15.10
CA GLY A 290 -23.10 -13.92 -16.11
C GLY A 290 -22.63 -14.68 -17.34
N GLY A 291 -21.47 -15.35 -17.28
CA GLY A 291 -20.91 -16.15 -18.35
C GLY A 291 -19.90 -15.41 -19.24
N ALA A 292 -19.54 -16.03 -20.38
CA ALA A 292 -18.58 -15.47 -21.34
C ALA A 292 -18.94 -14.06 -21.81
N ASN A 293 -20.24 -13.74 -21.84
CA ASN A 293 -20.76 -12.43 -22.20
C ASN A 293 -21.01 -11.53 -20.98
N GLY A 294 -20.09 -11.44 -20.05
CA GLY A 294 -20.18 -10.49 -18.93
C GLY A 294 -20.35 -9.01 -19.34
N LYS A 295 -20.45 -8.76 -20.64
CA LYS A 295 -20.72 -7.46 -21.25
C LYS A 295 -22.03 -6.81 -20.76
N GLU A 296 -23.07 -7.62 -20.55
CA GLU A 296 -24.37 -7.15 -20.09
C GLU A 296 -24.48 -7.12 -18.54
N SER A 297 -23.41 -7.54 -17.84
CA SER A 297 -23.40 -7.56 -16.38
C SER A 297 -23.05 -6.19 -15.82
N ASP A 298 -23.91 -5.65 -14.95
CA ASP A 298 -23.61 -4.44 -14.19
C ASP A 298 -22.52 -4.67 -13.11
N SER A 299 -22.23 -5.95 -12.81
CA SER A 299 -21.21 -6.34 -11.82
C SER A 299 -19.80 -6.47 -12.42
N TYR A 300 -19.62 -6.11 -13.69
CA TYR A 300 -18.33 -6.23 -14.36
C TYR A 300 -17.86 -4.90 -14.96
N GLY A 301 -16.68 -4.44 -14.54
CA GLY A 301 -16.09 -3.18 -14.94
C GLY A 301 -15.66 -3.10 -16.41
N ARG A 302 -15.05 -1.98 -16.77
CA ARG A 302 -14.48 -1.73 -18.11
C ARG A 302 -13.01 -1.33 -18.01
N VAL A 303 -12.26 -1.57 -19.07
CA VAL A 303 -10.89 -1.09 -19.19
C VAL A 303 -10.90 0.45 -19.22
N VAL A 304 -10.03 1.06 -18.45
CA VAL A 304 -10.09 2.50 -18.11
C VAL A 304 -10.07 3.42 -19.35
N ASN A 305 -9.23 3.14 -20.34
CA ASN A 305 -9.12 3.95 -21.55
C ASN A 305 -8.74 3.11 -22.77
N GLN A 306 -8.79 3.74 -23.94
CA GLN A 306 -8.54 3.08 -25.23
C GLN A 306 -7.13 2.52 -25.33
N ARG A 307 -6.12 3.24 -24.86
CA ARG A 307 -4.71 2.80 -24.89
C ARG A 307 -4.51 1.49 -24.12
N MET A 308 -5.11 1.38 -22.93
CA MET A 308 -5.02 0.17 -22.11
C MET A 308 -5.82 -0.98 -22.71
N TYR A 309 -6.98 -0.69 -23.31
CA TYR A 309 -7.76 -1.69 -24.05
C TYR A 309 -6.95 -2.28 -25.20
N GLU A 310 -6.35 -1.45 -26.04
CA GLU A 310 -5.53 -1.91 -27.18
C GLU A 310 -4.31 -2.73 -26.73
N ARG A 311 -3.69 -2.35 -25.62
CA ARG A 311 -2.58 -3.14 -25.03
C ARG A 311 -3.06 -4.55 -24.65
N LEU A 312 -4.17 -4.66 -23.96
CA LEU A 312 -4.74 -5.93 -23.52
C LEU A 312 -5.24 -6.77 -24.71
N ALA A 313 -5.87 -6.16 -25.69
CA ALA A 313 -6.31 -6.83 -26.92
C ALA A 313 -5.11 -7.43 -27.66
N ARG A 314 -3.98 -6.70 -27.78
CA ARG A 314 -2.75 -7.24 -28.38
C ARG A 314 -2.17 -8.44 -27.62
N ILE A 315 -2.22 -8.43 -26.28
CA ILE A 315 -1.79 -9.57 -25.46
C ILE A 315 -2.71 -10.77 -25.75
N LEU A 316 -4.02 -10.56 -25.70
CA LEU A 316 -5.02 -11.59 -25.95
C LEU A 316 -4.84 -12.21 -27.37
N ASP A 317 -4.64 -11.40 -28.40
CA ASP A 317 -4.48 -11.89 -29.77
C ASP A 317 -3.21 -12.73 -29.94
N LYS A 318 -2.09 -12.35 -29.34
CA LYS A 318 -0.85 -13.12 -29.38
C LYS A 318 -0.99 -14.50 -28.71
N ASP A 319 -1.72 -14.57 -27.61
CA ASP A 319 -1.87 -15.78 -26.81
C ASP A 319 -3.22 -16.49 -27.05
N ARG A 320 -4.01 -16.09 -28.07
CA ARG A 320 -5.37 -16.56 -28.34
C ARG A 320 -5.49 -18.09 -28.44
N LYS A 321 -4.46 -18.77 -28.94
CA LYS A 321 -4.42 -20.24 -29.04
C LYS A 321 -4.46 -20.98 -27.69
N HIS A 322 -4.24 -20.25 -26.58
CA HIS A 322 -4.28 -20.79 -25.22
C HIS A 322 -5.58 -20.45 -24.49
N VAL A 323 -6.47 -19.67 -25.10
CA VAL A 323 -7.77 -19.32 -24.52
C VAL A 323 -8.64 -20.57 -24.43
N THR A 324 -9.10 -20.87 -23.19
CA THR A 324 -10.04 -21.97 -22.92
C THR A 324 -11.40 -21.45 -22.47
N TYR A 325 -11.46 -20.21 -22.00
CA TYR A 325 -12.70 -19.53 -21.58
C TYR A 325 -12.61 -18.03 -21.88
N GLY A 326 -13.70 -17.42 -22.30
CA GLY A 326 -13.76 -16.00 -22.62
C GLY A 326 -13.08 -15.67 -23.97
N GLY A 327 -12.38 -14.55 -24.02
CA GLY A 327 -11.67 -14.09 -25.21
C GLY A 327 -12.46 -13.14 -26.10
N GLU A 328 -13.70 -12.79 -25.72
CA GLU A 328 -14.50 -11.78 -26.40
C GLU A 328 -14.03 -10.38 -26.01
N SER A 329 -14.11 -9.46 -26.97
CA SER A 329 -13.76 -8.06 -26.74
C SER A 329 -14.65 -7.12 -27.57
N ASP A 330 -14.89 -5.91 -27.02
CA ASP A 330 -15.64 -4.85 -27.71
C ASP A 330 -14.91 -3.51 -27.52
N ASP A 331 -14.35 -3.01 -28.59
CA ASP A 331 -13.59 -1.77 -28.65
C ASP A 331 -14.42 -0.55 -28.22
N LYS A 332 -15.68 -0.47 -28.68
CA LYS A 332 -16.55 0.68 -28.38
C LYS A 332 -16.88 0.80 -26.89
N GLN A 333 -16.96 -0.33 -26.20
CA GLN A 333 -17.25 -0.38 -24.77
C GLN A 333 -15.99 -0.58 -23.92
N ARG A 334 -14.83 -0.70 -24.53
CA ARG A 334 -13.56 -1.06 -23.85
C ARG A 334 -13.73 -2.31 -22.99
N PHE A 335 -14.54 -3.24 -23.49
CA PHE A 335 -14.86 -4.50 -22.83
C PHE A 335 -13.91 -5.60 -23.28
N ILE A 336 -13.38 -6.35 -22.34
CA ILE A 336 -12.73 -7.65 -22.56
C ILE A 336 -13.32 -8.60 -21.53
N SER A 337 -13.83 -9.74 -21.98
CA SER A 337 -14.44 -10.73 -21.08
C SER A 337 -13.41 -11.30 -20.11
N PRO A 338 -13.84 -11.78 -18.92
CA PRO A 338 -12.99 -12.63 -18.08
C PRO A 338 -12.43 -13.76 -18.93
N THR A 339 -11.10 -13.86 -19.03
CA THR A 339 -10.45 -14.77 -19.98
C THR A 339 -9.42 -15.64 -19.28
N LEU A 340 -9.53 -16.96 -19.48
CA LEU A 340 -8.53 -17.94 -19.02
C LEU A 340 -7.66 -18.39 -20.20
N LEU A 341 -6.34 -18.34 -19.98
CA LEU A 341 -5.33 -18.82 -20.93
C LEU A 341 -4.63 -20.03 -20.32
N ASN A 342 -5.02 -21.26 -20.71
CA ASN A 342 -4.53 -22.48 -20.12
C ASN A 342 -3.34 -23.05 -20.91
N PHE A 343 -2.16 -22.95 -20.35
CA PHE A 343 -0.93 -23.49 -20.92
C PHE A 343 -0.69 -24.95 -20.53
N ARG A 344 -1.50 -25.50 -19.60
CA ARG A 344 -1.30 -26.85 -19.04
C ARG A 344 0.14 -27.01 -18.52
N THR A 345 0.83 -28.09 -18.89
CA THR A 345 2.23 -28.37 -18.49
C THR A 345 3.28 -27.81 -19.47
N LYS A 346 2.90 -26.87 -20.37
CA LYS A 346 3.81 -26.34 -21.39
C LYS A 346 4.57 -25.11 -20.85
N LEU A 347 5.58 -25.33 -20.04
CA LEU A 347 6.36 -24.29 -19.37
C LEU A 347 6.95 -23.27 -20.36
N ASP A 348 7.60 -23.73 -21.44
CA ASP A 348 8.23 -22.85 -22.42
C ASP A 348 7.20 -21.92 -23.09
N SER A 349 6.02 -22.45 -23.44
CA SER A 349 4.93 -21.66 -24.01
C SER A 349 4.38 -20.65 -23.01
N PHE A 350 4.28 -21.02 -21.72
CA PHE A 350 3.85 -20.13 -20.66
C PHE A 350 4.84 -18.98 -20.44
N VAL A 351 6.12 -19.30 -20.27
CA VAL A 351 7.17 -18.30 -20.00
C VAL A 351 7.34 -17.33 -21.18
N SER A 352 7.26 -17.80 -22.42
CA SER A 352 7.43 -16.99 -23.62
C SER A 352 6.17 -16.29 -24.10
N SER A 353 5.04 -16.44 -23.41
CA SER A 353 3.77 -15.84 -23.77
C SER A 353 3.75 -14.32 -23.58
N ALA A 354 2.86 -13.65 -24.30
CA ALA A 354 2.69 -12.21 -24.18
C ALA A 354 2.13 -11.81 -22.80
N CYS A 355 1.27 -12.63 -22.21
CA CYS A 355 0.73 -12.40 -20.86
C CYS A 355 1.77 -12.57 -19.75
N MET A 356 2.93 -13.20 -20.00
CA MET A 356 4.01 -13.31 -19.02
C MET A 356 5.11 -12.26 -19.18
N SER A 357 5.10 -11.46 -20.26
CA SER A 357 6.14 -10.46 -20.54
C SER A 357 6.12 -9.25 -19.62
N GLU A 358 4.94 -8.88 -19.10
CA GLU A 358 4.71 -7.75 -18.21
C GLU A 358 3.52 -8.00 -17.28
N GLU A 359 3.28 -7.13 -16.29
CA GLU A 359 2.05 -7.14 -15.48
C GLU A 359 0.84 -6.95 -16.39
N ILE A 360 -0.14 -7.86 -16.30
CA ILE A 360 -1.28 -7.85 -17.21
C ILE A 360 -2.19 -6.64 -16.95
N PHE A 361 -2.53 -6.38 -15.70
CA PHE A 361 -3.40 -5.29 -15.27
C PHE A 361 -4.72 -5.22 -16.07
N GLY A 362 -5.37 -6.37 -16.21
CA GLY A 362 -6.57 -6.55 -17.01
C GLY A 362 -7.15 -7.95 -16.89
N PRO A 363 -8.25 -8.26 -17.57
CA PRO A 363 -9.05 -9.46 -17.31
C PRO A 363 -8.55 -10.71 -18.05
N LEU A 364 -7.25 -10.91 -18.09
CA LEU A 364 -6.61 -12.10 -18.65
C LEU A 364 -5.90 -12.85 -17.54
N LEU A 365 -6.11 -14.16 -17.41
CA LEU A 365 -5.53 -14.98 -16.35
C LEU A 365 -4.85 -16.23 -16.94
N PRO A 366 -3.52 -16.22 -17.08
CA PRO A 366 -2.76 -17.37 -17.52
C PRO A 366 -2.63 -18.43 -16.41
N VAL A 367 -2.75 -19.69 -16.80
CA VAL A 367 -2.71 -20.86 -15.91
C VAL A 367 -1.64 -21.83 -16.40
N TYR A 368 -0.72 -22.20 -15.51
CA TYR A 368 0.29 -23.22 -15.75
C TYR A 368 0.16 -24.34 -14.71
N TYR A 369 0.31 -25.60 -15.16
CA TYR A 369 0.28 -26.76 -14.29
C TYR A 369 1.71 -27.22 -14.00
N TYR A 370 2.17 -27.05 -12.75
CA TYR A 370 3.46 -27.54 -12.31
C TYR A 370 3.41 -29.03 -11.97
N SER A 371 4.56 -29.68 -11.84
CA SER A 371 4.71 -31.12 -11.60
C SER A 371 4.01 -31.56 -10.32
N VAL A 372 3.36 -32.73 -10.36
CA VAL A 372 2.53 -33.24 -9.24
C VAL A 372 3.33 -33.30 -7.95
N GLY A 373 2.87 -32.57 -6.93
CA GLY A 373 3.47 -32.57 -5.59
C GLY A 373 4.83 -31.87 -5.49
N ASP A 374 5.35 -31.32 -6.58
CA ASP A 374 6.64 -30.64 -6.62
C ASP A 374 6.48 -29.14 -6.32
N LEU A 375 6.49 -28.79 -5.04
CA LEU A 375 6.39 -27.40 -4.61
C LEU A 375 7.68 -26.59 -4.88
N ASP A 376 8.81 -27.25 -5.15
CA ASP A 376 10.07 -26.57 -5.49
C ASP A 376 9.95 -25.86 -6.84
N GLU A 377 9.23 -26.44 -7.80
CA GLU A 377 9.04 -25.85 -9.12
C GLU A 377 8.38 -24.46 -9.04
N PRO A 378 7.19 -24.26 -8.43
CA PRO A 378 6.58 -22.93 -8.31
C PRO A 378 7.38 -21.99 -7.41
N ILE A 379 8.01 -22.45 -6.33
CA ILE A 379 8.87 -21.63 -5.48
C ILE A 379 10.07 -21.10 -6.27
N ASN A 380 10.79 -21.98 -6.99
CA ASN A 380 11.93 -21.59 -7.82
C ASN A 380 11.49 -20.66 -8.98
N PHE A 381 10.32 -20.93 -9.57
CA PHE A 381 9.76 -20.06 -10.61
C PHE A 381 9.53 -18.64 -10.12
N ILE A 382 9.02 -18.46 -8.91
CA ILE A 382 8.74 -17.16 -8.29
C ILE A 382 10.04 -16.47 -7.88
N THR A 383 10.95 -17.19 -7.20
CA THR A 383 12.18 -16.60 -6.65
C THR A 383 13.20 -16.19 -7.72
N ALA A 384 13.12 -16.80 -8.90
CA ALA A 384 13.93 -16.40 -10.06
C ALA A 384 13.44 -15.10 -10.75
N ARG A 385 12.36 -14.47 -10.26
CA ARG A 385 11.73 -13.28 -10.83
C ARG A 385 11.76 -12.11 -9.87
N GLU A 386 11.37 -10.93 -10.38
CA GLU A 386 11.19 -9.73 -9.57
C GLU A 386 10.13 -9.97 -8.49
N LYS A 387 10.40 -9.46 -7.30
CA LYS A 387 9.51 -9.62 -6.14
C LYS A 387 8.17 -8.93 -6.39
N PRO A 388 7.04 -9.67 -6.33
CA PRO A 388 5.72 -9.12 -6.58
C PRO A 388 5.20 -8.31 -5.39
N LEU A 389 4.17 -7.51 -5.64
CA LEU A 389 3.47 -6.79 -4.58
C LEU A 389 2.66 -7.74 -3.68
N ALA A 390 2.04 -8.78 -4.27
CA ALA A 390 1.33 -9.80 -3.52
C ALA A 390 1.68 -11.22 -3.99
N LEU A 391 1.55 -12.19 -3.09
CA LEU A 391 1.67 -13.63 -3.35
C LEU A 391 0.53 -14.36 -2.66
N TYR A 392 -0.04 -15.36 -3.34
CA TYR A 392 -1.16 -16.14 -2.84
C TYR A 392 -0.85 -17.62 -2.86
N HIS A 393 -1.30 -18.35 -1.83
CA HIS A 393 -1.13 -19.79 -1.76
C HIS A 393 -2.37 -20.47 -1.19
N PHE A 394 -2.97 -21.37 -1.95
CA PHE A 394 -4.08 -22.21 -1.51
C PHE A 394 -3.58 -23.60 -1.17
N SER A 395 -3.77 -24.01 0.09
CA SER A 395 -3.30 -25.28 0.63
C SER A 395 -4.02 -25.63 1.92
N SER A 396 -4.26 -26.91 2.19
CA SER A 396 -4.61 -27.43 3.51
C SER A 396 -3.38 -27.97 4.27
N ASN A 397 -2.26 -28.20 3.58
CA ASN A 397 -1.03 -28.75 4.17
C ASN A 397 -0.23 -27.65 4.91
N GLY A 398 -0.05 -27.83 6.22
CA GLY A 398 0.70 -26.88 7.08
C GLY A 398 2.15 -26.71 6.64
N THR A 399 2.85 -27.80 6.30
CA THR A 399 4.25 -27.75 5.86
C THR A 399 4.40 -26.97 4.54
N ASN A 400 3.51 -27.18 3.57
CA ASN A 400 3.52 -26.45 2.30
C ASN A 400 3.32 -24.95 2.52
N LYS A 401 2.39 -24.56 3.42
CA LYS A 401 2.15 -23.16 3.78
C LYS A 401 3.41 -22.52 4.37
N GLU A 402 4.04 -23.17 5.34
CA GLU A 402 5.29 -22.70 5.97
C GLU A 402 6.43 -22.56 4.95
N ARG A 403 6.56 -23.52 4.04
CA ARG A 403 7.58 -23.47 2.98
C ARG A 403 7.41 -22.25 2.10
N VAL A 404 6.22 -22.05 1.53
CA VAL A 404 5.98 -20.90 0.63
C VAL A 404 6.18 -19.57 1.37
N VAL A 405 5.73 -19.45 2.64
CA VAL A 405 5.96 -18.24 3.46
C VAL A 405 7.46 -17.97 3.66
N ASN A 406 8.26 -19.00 3.94
CA ASN A 406 9.66 -18.83 4.32
C ASN A 406 10.61 -18.78 3.12
N GLU A 407 10.26 -19.45 2.00
CA GLU A 407 11.14 -19.63 0.84
C GLU A 407 10.85 -18.61 -0.29
N THR A 408 9.82 -17.75 -0.15
CA THR A 408 9.49 -16.71 -1.15
C THR A 408 9.55 -15.31 -0.54
N SER A 409 9.50 -14.28 -1.39
CA SER A 409 9.45 -12.89 -0.97
C SER A 409 8.46 -12.09 -1.82
N ALA A 410 7.59 -11.32 -1.15
CA ALA A 410 6.61 -10.42 -1.76
C ALA A 410 6.36 -9.23 -0.84
N GLY A 411 5.68 -8.19 -1.32
CA GLY A 411 5.22 -7.10 -0.47
C GLY A 411 4.24 -7.60 0.61
N SER A 412 3.33 -8.50 0.23
CA SER A 412 2.41 -9.17 1.14
C SER A 412 2.11 -10.60 0.66
N MET A 413 1.67 -11.46 1.58
CA MET A 413 1.22 -12.81 1.26
C MET A 413 -0.11 -13.14 1.96
N VAL A 414 -1.01 -13.83 1.24
CA VAL A 414 -2.24 -14.36 1.82
C VAL A 414 -2.36 -15.85 1.54
N VAL A 415 -2.68 -16.61 2.57
CA VAL A 415 -2.91 -18.05 2.48
C VAL A 415 -4.40 -18.33 2.47
N ASN A 416 -4.84 -19.12 1.50
CA ASN A 416 -6.23 -19.53 1.29
C ASN A 416 -7.22 -18.41 0.99
N ASP A 417 -6.75 -17.21 0.65
CA ASP A 417 -7.57 -16.11 0.15
C ASP A 417 -6.78 -15.23 -0.82
N VAL A 418 -7.41 -14.21 -1.39
CA VAL A 418 -6.80 -13.20 -2.25
C VAL A 418 -7.30 -11.80 -1.87
N LEU A 419 -6.49 -10.76 -2.05
CA LEU A 419 -6.80 -9.34 -1.81
C LEU A 419 -7.11 -8.96 -0.36
N MET A 420 -7.34 -9.89 0.56
CA MET A 420 -7.84 -9.62 1.91
C MET A 420 -6.84 -8.90 2.82
N GLN A 421 -5.56 -8.90 2.48
CA GLN A 421 -4.53 -8.10 3.19
C GLN A 421 -4.82 -6.60 3.15
N LEU A 422 -5.56 -6.12 2.12
CA LEU A 422 -5.95 -4.73 1.99
C LEU A 422 -6.97 -4.26 3.05
N SER A 423 -7.75 -5.19 3.59
CA SER A 423 -8.81 -4.88 4.56
C SER A 423 -8.33 -4.80 6.01
N ASN A 424 -7.07 -5.13 6.28
CA ASN A 424 -6.53 -5.15 7.64
C ASN A 424 -5.54 -4.00 7.87
N ALA A 425 -6.00 -2.90 8.44
CA ALA A 425 -5.18 -1.73 8.76
C ALA A 425 -4.09 -2.00 9.84
N ASN A 426 -4.12 -3.16 10.50
CA ASN A 426 -3.12 -3.54 11.52
C ASN A 426 -1.88 -4.22 10.93
N VAL A 427 -1.82 -4.43 9.63
CA VAL A 427 -0.64 -4.92 8.94
C VAL A 427 -0.16 -3.90 7.91
N PRO A 428 1.16 -3.80 7.67
CA PRO A 428 1.67 -2.86 6.68
C PRO A 428 1.29 -3.33 5.27
N PHE A 429 0.96 -2.38 4.40
CA PHE A 429 0.80 -2.60 2.98
C PHE A 429 1.88 -1.83 2.22
N GLY A 430 2.65 -2.54 1.40
CA GLY A 430 3.73 -1.95 0.61
C GLY A 430 4.52 -3.00 -0.17
N GLY A 431 5.25 -2.55 -1.18
CA GLY A 431 6.07 -3.39 -2.04
C GLY A 431 7.49 -3.60 -1.53
N VAL A 432 8.22 -4.50 -2.20
CA VAL A 432 9.64 -4.77 -1.95
C VAL A 432 10.39 -4.93 -3.28
N GLY A 433 11.55 -4.30 -3.41
CA GLY A 433 12.33 -4.33 -4.65
C GLY A 433 11.58 -3.64 -5.79
N ASN A 434 11.31 -4.35 -6.88
CA ASN A 434 10.64 -3.78 -8.05
C ASN A 434 9.14 -3.51 -7.85
N SER A 435 8.51 -4.07 -6.80
CA SER A 435 7.11 -3.78 -6.46
C SER A 435 6.92 -2.55 -5.58
N GLY A 436 8.00 -1.93 -5.10
CA GLY A 436 7.91 -0.67 -4.37
C GLY A 436 8.89 -0.51 -3.22
N MET A 437 8.70 0.56 -2.45
CA MET A 437 9.47 0.87 -1.24
C MET A 437 8.61 1.66 -0.26
N GLY A 438 8.79 1.38 1.04
CA GLY A 438 7.93 1.90 2.10
C GLY A 438 6.67 1.05 2.29
N ALA A 439 5.86 1.43 3.26
CA ALA A 439 4.58 0.79 3.54
C ALA A 439 3.66 1.76 4.28
N TYR A 440 2.35 1.55 4.19
CA TYR A 440 1.34 2.39 4.83
C TYR A 440 0.17 1.53 5.34
N HIS A 441 -0.98 2.05 5.60
CA HIS A 441 -2.19 1.61 6.29
C HIS A 441 -2.12 1.84 7.81
N GLY A 442 -3.21 2.41 8.37
CA GLY A 442 -3.35 2.64 9.79
C GLY A 442 -2.13 3.32 10.42
N HIS A 443 -1.63 2.75 11.51
CA HIS A 443 -0.45 3.27 12.21
C HIS A 443 0.82 3.35 11.35
N TYR A 444 1.01 2.42 10.40
CA TYR A 444 2.16 2.47 9.48
C TYR A 444 2.11 3.68 8.56
N GLY A 445 0.90 4.09 8.16
CA GLY A 445 0.69 5.34 7.43
C GLY A 445 1.11 6.55 8.26
N PHE A 446 0.71 6.63 9.53
CA PHE A 446 1.17 7.68 10.44
C PHE A 446 2.70 7.69 10.59
N GLU A 447 3.32 6.51 10.72
CA GLU A 447 4.77 6.37 10.87
C GLU A 447 5.53 6.88 9.64
N VAL A 448 5.12 6.49 8.42
CA VAL A 448 5.84 6.84 7.19
C VAL A 448 5.77 8.34 6.88
N PHE A 449 4.69 9.02 7.30
CA PHE A 449 4.54 10.48 7.17
C PHE A 449 5.07 11.27 8.37
N SER A 450 5.80 10.61 9.29
CA SER A 450 6.37 11.21 10.50
C SER A 450 7.88 11.03 10.58
N HIS A 451 8.58 12.04 11.11
CA HIS A 451 9.96 11.91 11.56
C HIS A 451 9.98 11.57 13.05
N TYR A 452 10.69 10.51 13.42
CA TYR A 452 10.84 10.06 14.80
C TYR A 452 12.09 10.66 15.43
N LYS A 453 11.96 11.88 15.99
CA LYS A 453 13.06 12.60 16.61
C LYS A 453 13.47 11.98 17.95
N ALA A 454 14.72 11.54 18.05
CA ALA A 454 15.31 11.13 19.32
C ALA A 454 15.60 12.35 20.21
N VAL A 455 15.16 12.30 21.45
CA VAL A 455 15.37 13.36 22.45
C VAL A 455 15.95 12.77 23.72
N ILE A 456 17.04 13.36 24.21
CA ILE A 456 17.66 13.00 25.49
C ILE A 456 17.76 14.25 26.33
N TYR A 457 17.06 14.27 27.46
CA TYR A 457 17.25 15.28 28.49
C TYR A 457 18.35 14.83 29.47
N LYS A 458 19.41 15.63 29.62
CA LYS A 458 20.43 15.46 30.63
C LYS A 458 20.39 16.66 31.59
N ASN A 459 20.56 16.39 32.87
CA ASN A 459 20.83 17.44 33.85
C ASN A 459 22.36 17.52 34.12
N GLY A 460 22.79 18.55 34.81
CA GLY A 460 24.20 18.75 35.17
C GLY A 460 24.67 17.99 36.42
N LEU A 461 23.85 17.10 36.99
CA LEU A 461 24.16 16.45 38.29
C LEU A 461 25.26 15.40 38.18
N LEU A 462 25.37 14.74 37.01
CA LEU A 462 26.42 13.75 36.75
C LEU A 462 27.09 14.09 35.42
N ASP A 463 28.26 14.70 35.54
CA ASP A 463 29.16 14.87 34.41
C ASP A 463 30.41 14.02 34.62
N LEU A 464 30.69 13.14 33.68
CA LEU A 464 31.83 12.22 33.75
C LEU A 464 33.08 12.93 33.21
N PRO A 465 34.02 13.31 34.09
CA PRO A 465 35.28 13.96 33.64
C PRO A 465 36.06 13.14 32.62
N GLN A 466 35.80 11.83 32.59
CA GLN A 466 36.44 10.89 31.66
C GLN A 466 36.11 11.14 30.20
N ARG A 467 35.00 11.82 29.89
CA ARG A 467 34.62 12.16 28.50
C ARG A 467 35.46 13.29 27.92
N TYR A 468 36.14 14.08 28.71
CA TYR A 468 36.88 15.27 28.27
C TYR A 468 38.37 15.01 28.14
N ALA A 469 39.04 15.75 27.25
CA ALA A 469 40.49 15.79 27.18
C ALA A 469 41.10 16.40 28.49
N PRO A 470 42.34 16.08 28.82
CA PRO A 470 43.28 15.16 28.14
C PRO A 470 42.87 13.70 28.35
N TYR A 471 43.03 12.88 27.30
CA TYR A 471 42.67 11.46 27.33
C TYR A 471 43.83 10.64 27.92
N THR A 472 43.54 9.86 28.99
CA THR A 472 44.52 9.03 29.67
C THR A 472 44.11 7.57 29.69
N PRO A 473 45.06 6.61 29.90
CA PRO A 473 44.70 5.20 30.07
C PRO A 473 43.69 4.94 31.19
N ALA A 474 43.77 5.68 32.28
CA ALA A 474 42.84 5.59 33.42
C ALA A 474 41.42 6.00 32.99
N LYS A 475 41.28 7.08 32.24
CA LYS A 475 40.00 7.50 31.69
C LYS A 475 39.41 6.43 30.74
N LYS A 476 40.24 5.82 29.89
CA LYS A 476 39.85 4.73 29.03
C LYS A 476 39.30 3.54 29.84
N PHE A 477 39.96 3.16 30.92
CA PHE A 477 39.53 2.07 31.80
C PHE A 477 38.14 2.33 32.39
N VAL A 478 37.89 3.52 32.94
CA VAL A 478 36.59 3.89 33.48
C VAL A 478 35.49 3.88 32.41
N LEU A 479 35.79 4.46 31.25
CA LEU A 479 34.83 4.44 30.11
C LEU A 479 34.54 3.01 29.62
N SER A 480 35.54 2.12 29.64
CA SER A 480 35.33 0.72 29.22
C SER A 480 34.37 -0.03 30.15
N ILE A 481 34.33 0.31 31.43
CA ILE A 481 33.36 -0.22 32.39
C ILE A 481 31.97 0.40 32.15
N ALA A 482 31.91 1.73 32.04
CA ALA A 482 30.65 2.47 31.86
C ALA A 482 29.93 2.15 30.56
N MET A 483 30.71 1.85 29.49
CA MET A 483 30.20 1.53 28.13
C MET A 483 30.25 0.02 27.82
N TYR A 484 30.42 -0.83 28.85
CA TYR A 484 30.48 -2.27 28.66
C TYR A 484 29.21 -2.79 27.96
N PRO A 485 29.35 -3.59 26.88
CA PRO A 485 28.20 -4.13 26.15
C PRO A 485 27.56 -5.29 26.92
N PHE A 486 26.62 -4.99 27.80
CA PHE A 486 25.91 -6.01 28.54
C PHE A 486 25.05 -6.88 27.58
N THR A 487 25.31 -8.19 27.58
CA THR A 487 24.48 -9.16 26.85
C THR A 487 23.11 -9.33 27.53
N ARG A 488 22.16 -9.93 26.80
CA ARG A 488 20.85 -10.28 27.38
C ARG A 488 20.98 -11.18 28.61
N LEU A 489 21.98 -12.05 28.65
CA LEU A 489 22.28 -12.89 29.81
C LEU A 489 22.77 -12.06 31.00
N HIS A 490 23.73 -11.14 30.78
CA HIS A 490 24.21 -10.22 31.78
C HIS A 490 23.06 -9.39 32.38
N MET A 491 22.15 -8.87 31.55
CA MET A 491 20.99 -8.11 31.99
C MET A 491 19.99 -8.94 32.79
N ARG A 492 19.79 -10.22 32.45
CA ARG A 492 18.95 -11.15 33.22
C ARG A 492 19.57 -11.44 34.59
N LEU A 493 20.87 -11.72 34.62
CA LEU A 493 21.60 -11.97 35.87
C LEU A 493 21.58 -10.74 36.79
N LEU A 494 21.81 -9.54 36.24
CA LEU A 494 21.72 -8.29 37.01
C LEU A 494 20.33 -8.05 37.57
N LYS A 495 19.28 -8.31 36.82
CA LYS A 495 17.89 -8.22 37.29
C LYS A 495 17.59 -9.23 38.39
N SER A 496 18.06 -10.49 38.24
CA SER A 496 17.88 -11.52 39.28
C SER A 496 18.64 -11.20 40.55
N LEU A 497 19.88 -10.69 40.46
CA LEU A 497 20.67 -10.25 41.59
C LEU A 497 20.04 -9.02 42.29
N GLY A 498 19.57 -8.05 41.52
CA GLY A 498 18.84 -6.89 42.05
C GLY A 498 17.56 -7.30 42.76
N PHE A 499 16.78 -8.23 42.20
CA PHE A 499 15.58 -8.77 42.86
C PHE A 499 15.91 -9.52 44.14
N ALA A 500 16.96 -10.35 44.14
CA ALA A 500 17.44 -11.05 45.33
C ALA A 500 17.92 -10.07 46.43
N ALA A 501 18.61 -8.99 46.04
CA ALA A 501 19.03 -7.96 46.98
C ALA A 501 17.83 -7.22 47.59
N VAL A 502 16.81 -6.90 46.82
CA VAL A 502 15.57 -6.28 47.31
C VAL A 502 14.85 -7.23 48.28
N LEU A 503 14.75 -8.52 47.97
CA LEU A 503 14.14 -9.51 48.85
C LEU A 503 14.93 -9.65 50.16
N ALA A 504 16.27 -9.64 50.09
CA ALA A 504 17.11 -9.67 51.27
C ALA A 504 16.91 -8.44 52.16
N ILE A 505 16.81 -7.24 51.60
CA ILE A 505 16.51 -6.01 52.32
C ILE A 505 15.14 -6.09 53.01
N ILE A 506 14.11 -6.55 52.28
CA ILE A 506 12.76 -6.74 52.83
C ILE A 506 12.80 -7.74 53.99
N ALA A 507 13.50 -8.87 53.85
CA ALA A 507 13.62 -9.87 54.89
C ALA A 507 14.32 -9.32 56.15
N VAL A 508 15.35 -8.47 55.97
CA VAL A 508 16.02 -7.78 57.06
C VAL A 508 15.08 -6.81 57.77
N ILE A 509 14.33 -5.99 56.99
CA ILE A 509 13.34 -5.05 57.55
C ILE A 509 12.29 -5.81 58.38
N VAL A 510 11.70 -6.87 57.81
CA VAL A 510 10.70 -7.70 58.50
C VAL A 510 11.26 -8.31 59.78
N LYS A 511 12.51 -8.80 59.74
CA LYS A 511 13.16 -9.39 60.91
C LYS A 511 13.41 -8.39 62.09
N PHE A 512 13.60 -7.10 61.78
CA PHE A 512 13.80 -6.06 62.75
C PHE A 512 12.51 -5.28 63.08
N SER A 513 11.38 -5.59 62.45
CA SER A 513 10.06 -4.98 62.73
C SER A 513 9.13 -5.89 63.52
N VAL A 514 9.59 -7.10 63.88
CA VAL A 514 9.00 -8.07 64.80
C VAL A 514 9.91 -8.20 66.00
#